data_26713a72e674377fec5293105f3753a1
#
_entry.id   26713a72e674377fec5293105f3753a1
#
_cell.length_a   1.000
_cell.length_b   1.000
_cell.length_c   1.000
_cell.angle_alpha   90.00
_cell.angle_beta   90.00
_cell.angle_gamma   90.00
#
_symmetry.space_group_name_H-M   'P 1'
#
loop_
_entity.id
_entity.type
_entity.pdbx_description
1 polymer ?
#
loop_
_entity_poly.entity_id
_entity_poly.type
_entity_poly.pdbx_seq_one_letter_code
_entity_poly.pdbx_strand_id
1 'polypeptide(L)'
;MKYHISNDAFLVYLLIEGPMIYQLDELQCIGQGCSKMVFKHPEDENKIIKVMNPNRVDEDGGWKGHGKLKRRMSQGVYRQFRRELLQYLQLCKNHYKNNIFSFPVEMPYGFVKTSVGLGFVTEKIVCPSGEGMTLFELCKSHQFEEKHAKALDDFFQLCCDLH
;
A
#
# COMPACT_ATOMS: atom_id res chain seq x y z
N MET A 1 -33.27 7.79 3.30
CA MET A 1 -33.76 6.59 2.61
C MET A 1 -33.04 5.40 3.23
N LYS A 2 -33.70 4.60 4.08
CA LYS A 2 -33.10 3.42 4.73
C LYS A 2 -33.20 2.24 3.77
N TYR A 3 -32.10 1.76 3.25
CA TYR A 3 -32.07 0.52 2.50
C TYR A 3 -32.21 -0.65 3.49
N HIS A 4 -33.39 -1.28 3.50
CA HIS A 4 -33.61 -2.56 4.15
C HIS A 4 -33.05 -3.64 3.21
N ILE A 5 -31.83 -4.07 3.42
CA ILE A 5 -31.29 -5.28 2.80
C ILE A 5 -31.89 -6.44 3.60
N SER A 6 -32.68 -7.31 2.97
CA SER A 6 -33.19 -8.50 3.65
C SER A 6 -32.02 -9.38 4.09
N ASN A 7 -32.09 -9.94 5.28
CA ASN A 7 -31.08 -10.84 5.82
C ASN A 7 -30.76 -12.02 4.87
N ASP A 8 -31.73 -12.45 4.08
CA ASP A 8 -31.59 -13.56 3.13
C ASP A 8 -30.69 -13.18 1.93
N ALA A 9 -30.79 -11.94 1.41
CA ALA A 9 -29.92 -11.48 0.31
C ALA A 9 -28.46 -11.33 0.76
N PHE A 10 -28.24 -10.92 2.02
CA PHE A 10 -26.90 -10.80 2.60
C PHE A 10 -26.27 -12.19 2.85
N LEU A 11 -27.08 -13.18 3.29
CA LEU A 11 -26.63 -14.55 3.48
C LEU A 11 -26.32 -15.25 2.14
N VAL A 12 -27.12 -15.01 1.11
CA VAL A 12 -26.91 -15.54 -0.24
C VAL A 12 -25.65 -14.94 -0.87
N TYR A 13 -25.39 -13.65 -0.68
CA TYR A 13 -24.16 -13.00 -1.13
C TYR A 13 -22.90 -13.58 -0.44
N LEU A 14 -22.99 -13.88 0.85
CA LEU A 14 -21.93 -14.55 1.61
C LEU A 14 -21.69 -16.02 1.22
N LEU A 15 -22.74 -16.70 0.71
CA LEU A 15 -22.65 -18.12 0.34
C LEU A 15 -22.22 -18.34 -1.12
N ILE A 16 -22.44 -17.35 -2.02
CA ILE A 16 -22.14 -17.48 -3.45
C ILE A 16 -20.77 -16.89 -3.82
N GLU A 17 -20.35 -15.82 -3.13
CA GLU A 17 -19.02 -15.23 -3.30
C GLU A 17 -18.42 -14.95 -1.91
N GLY A 18 -17.85 -15.96 -1.30
CA GLY A 18 -16.94 -15.72 -0.18
C GLY A 18 -15.92 -14.66 -0.59
N PRO A 19 -15.53 -13.69 0.28
CA PRO A 19 -14.60 -12.64 -0.11
C PRO A 19 -13.34 -13.31 -0.68
N MET A 20 -13.02 -12.98 -1.93
CA MET A 20 -11.84 -13.51 -2.61
C MET A 20 -10.61 -13.33 -1.70
N ILE A 21 -9.93 -14.42 -1.39
CA ILE A 21 -8.70 -14.41 -0.60
C ILE A 21 -7.56 -14.68 -1.57
N TYR A 22 -6.69 -13.69 -1.74
CA TYR A 22 -5.50 -13.85 -2.57
C TYR A 22 -4.49 -14.76 -1.87
N GLN A 23 -4.14 -15.86 -2.52
CA GLN A 23 -3.10 -16.77 -2.06
C GLN A 23 -1.75 -16.20 -2.49
N LEU A 24 -0.87 -15.88 -1.53
CA LEU A 24 0.38 -15.18 -1.85
C LEU A 24 1.40 -16.06 -2.57
N ASP A 25 1.32 -17.37 -2.42
CA ASP A 25 2.12 -18.36 -3.15
C ASP A 25 1.75 -18.43 -4.63
N GLU A 26 0.55 -18.02 -5.01
CA GLU A 26 0.09 -17.90 -6.39
C GLU A 26 0.44 -16.55 -7.04
N LEU A 27 0.86 -15.57 -6.25
CA LEU A 27 1.16 -14.22 -6.73
C LEU A 27 2.65 -14.01 -7.00
N GLN A 28 2.96 -13.24 -8.03
CA GLN A 28 4.34 -12.84 -8.31
C GLN A 28 4.81 -11.80 -7.29
N CYS A 29 5.75 -12.17 -6.42
CA CYS A 29 6.45 -11.23 -5.55
C CYS A 29 7.43 -10.39 -6.40
N ILE A 30 7.29 -9.06 -6.34
CA ILE A 30 8.13 -8.09 -7.08
C ILE A 30 9.03 -7.27 -6.18
N GLY A 31 8.85 -7.36 -4.86
CA GLY A 31 9.69 -6.65 -3.91
C GLY A 31 9.51 -7.14 -2.49
N GLN A 32 10.58 -7.14 -1.74
CA GLN A 32 10.59 -7.49 -0.33
C GLN A 32 11.45 -6.53 0.46
N GLY A 33 10.81 -5.81 1.37
CA GLY A 33 11.47 -4.96 2.35
C GLY A 33 11.49 -5.56 3.75
N CYS A 34 12.05 -4.83 4.68
CA CYS A 34 12.09 -5.25 6.09
C CYS A 34 10.68 -5.46 6.67
N SER A 35 9.74 -4.58 6.35
CA SER A 35 8.39 -4.58 6.95
C SER A 35 7.28 -5.05 6.02
N LYS A 36 7.48 -5.00 4.72
CA LYS A 36 6.46 -5.31 3.72
C LYS A 36 7.01 -6.21 2.62
N MET A 37 6.11 -6.97 2.02
CA MET A 37 6.29 -7.66 0.74
C MET A 37 5.32 -7.04 -0.27
N VAL A 38 5.72 -6.99 -1.53
CA VAL A 38 4.96 -6.39 -2.63
C VAL A 38 4.75 -7.42 -3.71
N PHE A 39 3.51 -7.58 -4.13
CA PHE A 39 3.09 -8.54 -5.15
C PHE A 39 2.40 -7.81 -6.30
N LYS A 40 2.50 -8.34 -7.51
CA LYS A 40 1.65 -7.90 -8.62
C LYS A 40 0.20 -8.22 -8.30
N HIS A 41 -0.70 -7.28 -8.67
CA HIS A 41 -2.12 -7.59 -8.65
C HIS A 41 -2.45 -8.56 -9.79
N PRO A 42 -3.19 -9.66 -9.54
CA PRO A 42 -3.41 -10.69 -10.56
C PRO A 42 -4.30 -10.24 -11.74
N GLU A 43 -5.19 -9.29 -11.48
CA GLU A 43 -6.20 -8.84 -12.45
C GLU A 43 -5.88 -7.46 -13.06
N ASP A 44 -4.90 -6.72 -12.51
CA ASP A 44 -4.58 -5.36 -12.97
C ASP A 44 -3.08 -5.09 -12.86
N GLU A 45 -2.42 -5.00 -14.00
CA GLU A 45 -0.96 -4.80 -14.09
C GLU A 45 -0.49 -3.44 -13.55
N ASN A 46 -1.42 -2.46 -13.46
CA ASN A 46 -1.15 -1.12 -12.92
C ASN A 46 -1.30 -1.05 -11.41
N LYS A 47 -1.60 -2.15 -10.75
CA LYS A 47 -1.77 -2.24 -9.31
C LYS A 47 -0.80 -3.22 -8.67
N ILE A 48 -0.54 -2.97 -7.40
CA ILE A 48 0.24 -3.85 -6.53
C ILE A 48 -0.51 -4.13 -5.24
N ILE A 49 -0.23 -5.28 -4.65
CA ILE A 49 -0.72 -5.66 -3.33
C ILE A 49 0.46 -5.65 -2.37
N LYS A 50 0.40 -4.78 -1.37
CA LYS A 50 1.38 -4.72 -0.28
C LYS A 50 0.86 -5.50 0.90
N VAL A 51 1.64 -6.42 1.44
CA VAL A 51 1.32 -7.14 2.68
C VAL A 51 2.40 -6.93 3.71
N MET A 52 2.07 -7.06 4.99
CA MET A 52 3.08 -7.04 6.05
C MET A 52 3.92 -8.31 5.96
N ASN A 53 5.25 -8.19 6.10
CA ASN A 53 6.14 -9.34 6.04
C ASN A 53 5.82 -10.31 7.19
N PRO A 54 5.28 -11.51 6.91
CA PRO A 54 4.79 -12.43 7.94
C PRO A 54 5.91 -12.92 8.87
N ASN A 55 7.16 -12.91 8.40
CA ASN A 55 8.32 -13.25 9.24
C ASN A 55 8.56 -12.25 10.37
N ARG A 56 7.99 -11.04 10.28
CA ARG A 56 8.15 -9.94 11.23
C ARG A 56 6.90 -9.69 12.07
N VAL A 57 5.80 -10.34 11.75
CA VAL A 57 4.51 -10.22 12.44
C VAL A 57 4.38 -11.33 13.46
N ASP A 58 3.90 -11.01 14.66
CA ASP A 58 3.57 -12.00 15.70
C ASP A 58 2.10 -12.46 15.60
N GLU A 59 1.73 -13.41 16.43
CA GLU A 59 0.38 -14.00 16.45
C GLU A 59 -0.73 -13.00 16.79
N ASP A 60 -0.40 -11.93 17.52
CA ASP A 60 -1.33 -10.87 17.92
C ASP A 60 -1.42 -9.73 16.87
N GLY A 61 -0.77 -9.85 15.72
CA GLY A 61 -0.73 -8.81 14.69
C GLY A 61 0.18 -7.62 15.06
N GLY A 62 1.09 -7.82 16.01
CA GLY A 62 2.15 -6.87 16.37
C GLY A 62 3.46 -7.17 15.65
N TRP A 63 4.46 -6.30 15.86
CA TRP A 63 5.82 -6.56 15.39
C TRP A 63 6.53 -7.49 16.37
N LYS A 64 7.19 -8.53 15.87
CA LYS A 64 8.07 -9.40 16.68
C LYS A 64 9.10 -8.55 17.42
N GLY A 65 9.29 -8.86 18.71
CA GLY A 65 10.24 -8.14 19.58
C GLY A 65 9.70 -6.90 20.26
N HIS A 66 8.46 -6.47 19.99
CA HIS A 66 7.85 -5.38 20.74
C HIS A 66 7.27 -5.86 22.09
N GLY A 67 7.46 -5.07 23.15
CA GLY A 67 6.90 -5.36 24.47
C GLY A 67 5.36 -5.33 24.48
N LYS A 68 4.74 -6.10 25.40
CA LYS A 68 3.28 -6.28 25.53
C LYS A 68 2.49 -4.95 25.59
N LEU A 69 2.99 -3.96 26.31
CA LEU A 69 2.33 -2.66 26.45
C LEU A 69 2.24 -1.94 25.10
N LYS A 70 3.32 -1.92 24.32
CA LYS A 70 3.37 -1.29 23.00
C LYS A 70 2.46 -2.00 22.00
N ARG A 71 2.34 -3.32 22.08
CA ARG A 71 1.41 -4.11 21.27
C ARG A 71 -0.05 -3.71 21.55
N ARG A 72 -0.43 -3.57 22.81
CA ARG A 72 -1.81 -3.27 23.22
C ARG A 72 -2.24 -1.84 22.84
N MET A 73 -1.31 -0.88 22.81
CA MET A 73 -1.59 0.53 22.52
C MET A 73 -1.46 0.89 21.03
N SER A 74 -0.97 -0.03 20.19
CA SER A 74 -0.77 0.24 18.77
C SER A 74 -1.79 -0.49 17.90
N GLN A 75 -2.06 0.03 16.71
CA GLN A 75 -2.87 -0.66 15.70
C GLN A 75 -2.09 -1.81 15.03
N GLY A 76 -1.10 -2.34 15.74
CA GLY A 76 -0.25 -3.40 15.26
C GLY A 76 0.53 -2.99 14.01
N VAL A 77 0.77 -3.97 13.16
CA VAL A 77 1.54 -3.81 11.93
C VAL A 77 0.82 -2.92 10.91
N TYR A 78 -0.51 -2.87 10.92
CA TYR A 78 -1.32 -2.10 9.96
C TYR A 78 -1.27 -0.59 10.17
N ARG A 79 -0.62 -0.11 11.22
CA ARG A 79 -0.33 1.31 11.40
C ARG A 79 0.39 1.92 10.19
N GLN A 80 1.18 1.14 9.45
CA GLN A 80 1.86 1.62 8.25
C GLN A 80 0.86 1.91 7.14
N PHE A 81 -0.08 1.01 6.85
CA PHE A 81 -1.13 1.23 5.85
C PHE A 81 -2.01 2.43 6.20
N ARG A 82 -2.38 2.55 7.48
CA ARG A 82 -3.12 3.71 7.96
C ARG A 82 -2.37 5.02 7.66
N ARG A 83 -1.06 5.07 7.89
CA ARG A 83 -0.27 6.28 7.65
C ARG A 83 -0.25 6.65 6.17
N GLU A 84 -0.04 5.70 5.27
CA GLU A 84 -0.06 5.91 3.82
C GLU A 84 -1.42 6.45 3.37
N LEU A 85 -2.51 5.82 3.82
CA LEU A 85 -3.87 6.25 3.50
C LEU A 85 -4.17 7.66 4.04
N LEU A 86 -3.81 7.96 5.29
CA LEU A 86 -4.07 9.28 5.88
C LEU A 86 -3.26 10.38 5.21
N GLN A 87 -2.04 10.13 4.76
CA GLN A 87 -1.24 11.08 3.99
C GLN A 87 -1.93 11.39 2.67
N TYR A 88 -2.39 10.39 1.93
CA TYR A 88 -3.12 10.60 0.68
C TYR A 88 -4.41 11.43 0.90
N LEU A 89 -5.21 11.07 1.91
CA LEU A 89 -6.43 11.81 2.25
C LEU A 89 -6.16 13.26 2.68
N GLN A 90 -5.03 13.51 3.36
CA GLN A 90 -4.62 14.87 3.73
C GLN A 90 -4.30 15.72 2.50
N LEU A 91 -3.61 15.15 1.50
CA LEU A 91 -3.37 15.81 0.22
C LEU A 91 -4.68 16.14 -0.50
N CYS A 92 -5.59 15.18 -0.58
CA CYS A 92 -6.92 15.38 -1.16
C CYS A 92 -7.67 16.53 -0.47
N LYS A 93 -7.63 16.58 0.86
CA LYS A 93 -8.25 17.67 1.64
C LYS A 93 -7.61 19.02 1.34
N ASN A 94 -6.29 19.11 1.29
CA ASN A 94 -5.57 20.36 1.06
C ASN A 94 -5.89 20.93 -0.32
N HIS A 95 -6.08 20.08 -1.32
CA HIS A 95 -6.33 20.47 -2.71
C HIS A 95 -7.79 20.35 -3.15
N TYR A 96 -8.71 20.17 -2.21
CA TYR A 96 -10.13 19.96 -2.49
C TYR A 96 -10.76 21.08 -3.32
N LYS A 97 -10.45 22.34 -3.02
CA LYS A 97 -10.97 23.50 -3.77
C LYS A 97 -10.56 23.52 -5.24
N ASN A 98 -9.38 22.98 -5.53
CA ASN A 98 -8.81 22.94 -6.87
C ASN A 98 -9.21 21.67 -7.63
N ASN A 99 -9.98 20.78 -6.99
CA ASN A 99 -10.38 19.48 -7.53
C ASN A 99 -9.19 18.62 -7.99
N ILE A 100 -8.08 18.69 -7.24
CA ILE A 100 -6.85 17.92 -7.53
C ILE A 100 -6.80 16.74 -6.59
N PHE A 101 -6.79 15.53 -7.17
CA PHE A 101 -6.75 14.25 -6.44
C PHE A 101 -5.68 13.29 -6.99
N SER A 102 -4.84 13.77 -7.90
CA SER A 102 -3.67 13.04 -8.40
C SER A 102 -2.40 13.73 -7.88
N PHE A 103 -1.55 12.97 -7.22
CA PHE A 103 -0.34 13.43 -6.56
C PHE A 103 0.83 12.54 -6.95
N PRO A 104 2.09 12.99 -6.79
CA PRO A 104 3.28 12.17 -7.05
C PRO A 104 3.54 11.14 -5.94
N VAL A 105 2.48 10.53 -5.44
CA VAL A 105 2.46 9.45 -4.46
C VAL A 105 1.52 8.36 -4.93
N GLU A 106 1.75 7.15 -4.51
CA GLU A 106 0.92 6.01 -4.89
C GLU A 106 -0.55 6.21 -4.51
N MET A 107 -1.44 6.10 -5.48
CA MET A 107 -2.88 6.16 -5.23
C MET A 107 -3.36 4.90 -4.50
N PRO A 108 -4.06 5.01 -3.35
CA PRO A 108 -4.64 3.87 -2.67
C PRO A 108 -5.97 3.46 -3.32
N TYR A 109 -6.13 2.17 -3.61
CA TYR A 109 -7.38 1.60 -4.14
C TYR A 109 -8.23 0.90 -3.09
N GLY A 110 -7.63 0.50 -1.95
CA GLY A 110 -8.35 -0.15 -0.86
C GLY A 110 -7.62 -1.33 -0.24
N PHE A 111 -8.38 -2.21 0.39
CA PHE A 111 -7.85 -3.37 1.10
C PHE A 111 -8.43 -4.67 0.55
N VAL A 112 -7.62 -5.71 0.56
CA VAL A 112 -7.99 -7.06 0.15
C VAL A 112 -7.60 -8.07 1.23
N LYS A 113 -8.27 -9.22 1.26
CA LYS A 113 -7.87 -10.34 2.11
C LYS A 113 -6.80 -11.16 1.41
N THR A 114 -5.79 -11.55 2.15
CA THR A 114 -4.73 -12.45 1.66
C THR A 114 -4.54 -13.62 2.61
N SER A 115 -3.84 -14.65 2.17
CA SER A 115 -3.52 -15.82 3.00
C SER A 115 -2.67 -15.51 4.25
N VAL A 116 -2.05 -14.33 4.32
CA VAL A 116 -1.22 -13.89 5.46
C VAL A 116 -1.80 -12.67 6.20
N GLY A 117 -3.03 -12.26 5.90
CA GLY A 117 -3.70 -11.12 6.53
C GLY A 117 -4.19 -10.07 5.54
N LEU A 118 -4.26 -8.82 6.00
CA LEU A 118 -4.75 -7.71 5.18
C LEU A 118 -3.69 -7.25 4.18
N GLY A 119 -4.04 -7.19 2.91
CA GLY A 119 -3.27 -6.57 1.85
C GLY A 119 -3.78 -5.15 1.55
N PHE A 120 -2.88 -4.23 1.22
CA PHE A 120 -3.18 -2.87 0.80
C PHE A 120 -2.90 -2.74 -0.70
N VAL A 121 -3.92 -2.43 -1.47
CA VAL A 121 -3.85 -2.26 -2.92
C VAL A 121 -3.52 -0.81 -3.23
N THR A 122 -2.44 -0.59 -3.96
CA THR A 122 -2.02 0.73 -4.41
C THR A 122 -1.65 0.72 -5.88
N GLU A 123 -1.52 1.91 -6.46
CA GLU A 123 -0.97 2.10 -7.78
C GLU A 123 0.45 1.53 -7.88
N LYS A 124 0.77 0.93 -9.01
CA LYS A 124 2.13 0.54 -9.37
C LYS A 124 2.81 1.68 -10.09
N ILE A 125 3.72 2.36 -9.39
CA ILE A 125 4.53 3.40 -10.00
C ILE A 125 5.63 2.74 -10.85
N VAL A 126 5.66 3.09 -12.13
CA VAL A 126 6.67 2.62 -13.09
C VAL A 126 7.33 3.81 -13.78
N CYS A 127 8.60 3.64 -14.16
CA CYS A 127 9.27 4.61 -15.02
C CYS A 127 8.66 4.56 -16.44
N PRO A 128 8.80 5.63 -17.25
CA PRO A 128 8.35 5.63 -18.63
C PRO A 128 8.95 4.50 -19.50
N SER A 129 10.12 3.97 -19.11
CA SER A 129 10.74 2.79 -19.72
C SER A 129 10.08 1.46 -19.33
N GLY A 130 9.11 1.45 -18.44
CA GLY A 130 8.47 0.23 -17.92
C GLY A 130 9.24 -0.50 -16.83
N GLU A 131 10.48 -0.13 -16.58
CA GLU A 131 11.32 -0.69 -15.51
C GLU A 131 11.35 0.26 -14.33
N GLY A 132 11.01 -0.25 -13.14
CA GLY A 132 11.10 0.52 -11.89
C GLY A 132 12.42 0.22 -11.19
N MET A 133 13.36 1.16 -11.22
CA MET A 133 14.54 1.11 -10.36
C MET A 133 14.27 1.95 -9.11
N THR A 134 14.48 1.38 -7.94
CA THR A 134 14.38 2.14 -6.69
C THR A 134 15.60 3.07 -6.54
N LEU A 135 15.44 4.16 -5.79
CA LEU A 135 16.58 5.04 -5.45
C LEU A 135 17.72 4.25 -4.79
N PHE A 136 17.40 3.24 -3.98
CA PHE A 136 18.39 2.37 -3.35
C PHE A 136 19.18 1.57 -4.38
N GLU A 137 18.51 0.97 -5.36
CA GLU A 137 19.18 0.22 -6.44
C GLU A 137 20.02 1.15 -7.31
N LEU A 138 19.50 2.35 -7.63
CA LEU A 138 20.24 3.36 -8.39
C LEU A 138 21.52 3.78 -7.67
N CYS A 139 21.47 4.06 -6.37
CA CYS A 139 22.65 4.39 -5.57
C CYS A 139 23.64 3.21 -5.49
N LYS A 140 23.13 1.99 -5.37
CA LYS A 140 23.95 0.78 -5.23
C LYS A 140 24.63 0.38 -6.54
N SER A 141 24.03 0.69 -7.67
CA SER A 141 24.58 0.41 -9.01
C SER A 141 25.67 1.40 -9.43
N HIS A 142 25.99 2.40 -8.61
CA HIS A 142 26.91 3.51 -8.93
C HIS A 142 26.48 4.32 -10.20
N GLN A 143 25.22 4.26 -10.58
CA GLN A 143 24.65 5.01 -11.73
C GLN A 143 23.96 6.31 -11.31
N PHE A 144 24.13 6.72 -10.05
CA PHE A 144 23.59 7.98 -9.56
C PHE A 144 24.39 9.15 -10.13
N GLU A 145 23.72 9.97 -10.93
CA GLU A 145 24.28 11.12 -11.64
C GLU A 145 23.61 12.43 -11.17
N GLU A 146 24.18 13.58 -11.55
CA GLU A 146 23.65 14.90 -11.20
C GLU A 146 22.19 15.10 -11.64
N LYS A 147 21.77 14.54 -12.79
CA LYS A 147 20.36 14.55 -13.24
C LYS A 147 19.42 13.89 -12.23
N HIS A 148 19.88 12.84 -11.54
CA HIS A 148 19.08 12.16 -10.51
C HIS A 148 19.01 12.96 -9.22
N ALA A 149 20.10 13.65 -8.85
CA ALA A 149 20.11 14.58 -7.72
C ALA A 149 19.10 15.71 -7.96
N LYS A 150 19.14 16.33 -9.13
CA LYS A 150 18.20 17.38 -9.51
C LYS A 150 16.74 16.89 -9.48
N ALA A 151 16.45 15.72 -10.07
CA ALA A 151 15.11 15.14 -10.04
C ALA A 151 14.61 14.87 -8.61
N LEU A 152 15.52 14.49 -7.70
CA LEU A 152 15.21 14.29 -6.29
C LEU A 152 14.92 15.62 -5.58
N ASP A 153 15.68 16.66 -5.85
CA ASP A 153 15.43 18.01 -5.31
C ASP A 153 14.09 18.56 -5.82
N ASP A 154 13.80 18.44 -7.11
CA ASP A 154 12.53 18.83 -7.71
C ASP A 154 11.34 18.08 -7.07
N PHE A 155 11.52 16.78 -6.79
CA PHE A 155 10.52 15.96 -6.09
C PHE A 155 10.30 16.44 -4.64
N PHE A 156 11.36 16.75 -3.90
CA PHE A 156 11.22 17.27 -2.54
C PHE A 156 10.59 18.64 -2.51
N GLN A 157 10.93 19.52 -3.46
CA GLN A 157 10.26 20.82 -3.59
C GLN A 157 8.76 20.65 -3.86
N LEU A 158 8.39 19.78 -4.79
CA LEU A 158 6.99 19.45 -5.07
C LEU A 158 6.26 18.91 -3.82
N CYS A 159 6.90 18.06 -3.03
CA CYS A 159 6.34 17.57 -1.77
C CYS A 159 6.11 18.71 -0.76
N CYS A 160 7.01 19.69 -0.70
CA CYS A 160 6.84 20.88 0.15
C CYS A 160 5.67 21.76 -0.33
N ASP A 161 5.51 21.93 -1.63
CA ASP A 161 4.45 22.76 -2.22
C ASP A 161 3.05 22.13 -2.05
N LEU A 162 2.98 20.80 -1.89
CA LEU A 162 1.74 20.05 -1.66
C LEU A 162 1.28 20.04 -0.18
N HIS A 163 2.12 20.44 0.76
CA HIS A 163 1.80 20.47 2.19
C HIS A 163 1.37 21.84 2.66
#